data_c90aa35171ddbfdd4afb39cfc58d2a66
#
_entry.id   c90aa35171ddbfdd4afb39cfc58d2a66
#
_cell.length_a   1.000
_cell.length_b   1.000
_cell.length_c   1.000
_cell.angle_alpha   90.00
_cell.angle_beta   90.00
_cell.angle_gamma   90.00
#
_symmetry.space_group_name_H-M   'P 1'
#
loop_
_entity.id
_entity.type
_entity.pdbx_description
1 polymer ?
#
loop_
_entity_poly.entity_id
_entity_poly.type
_entity_poly.pdbx_seq_one_letter_code
_entity_poly.pdbx_strand_id
1 'polypeptide(L)'
;LVRNPRQFDVMVTGNMFGDILSDEASMLTGSIGMLPSASLNARGFGLYEPIHGSAPDIAGKGVANPLATILSAAMLLRHSLNQEAAAQRVEAAVRKVLAQGFRTADIAEPGKRTVGTKEMGDAVLAAL
;
A
#
# COMPACT_ATOMS: atom_id res chain seq x y z
N LEU A 1 4.72 19.73 1.38
CA LEU A 1 4.65 18.27 1.63
C LEU A 1 6.00 17.62 1.35
N VAL A 2 6.50 17.59 0.13
CA VAL A 2 7.73 16.89 -0.30
C VAL A 2 8.98 17.31 0.48
N ARG A 3 9.16 18.61 0.70
CA ARG A 3 10.34 19.16 1.37
C ARG A 3 10.45 18.78 2.85
N ASN A 4 9.33 18.72 3.56
CA ASN A 4 9.28 18.37 4.98
C ASN A 4 7.93 17.72 5.34
N PRO A 5 7.71 16.44 5.01
CA PRO A 5 6.43 15.76 5.26
C PRO A 5 6.13 15.63 6.76
N ARG A 6 7.15 15.54 7.60
CA ARG A 6 6.99 15.33 9.07
C ARG A 6 6.40 16.52 9.81
N GLN A 7 6.24 17.68 9.16
CA GLN A 7 5.57 18.84 9.76
C GLN A 7 4.05 18.68 9.88
N PHE A 8 3.47 17.70 9.18
CA PHE A 8 2.03 17.44 9.16
C PHE A 8 1.69 16.19 9.97
N ASP A 9 0.76 16.30 10.90
CA ASP A 9 0.16 15.17 11.60
C ASP A 9 -1.08 14.67 10.86
N VAL A 10 -1.96 15.62 10.45
CA VAL A 10 -3.18 15.36 9.70
C VAL A 10 -3.34 16.44 8.63
N MET A 11 -3.77 16.04 7.44
CA MET A 11 -4.11 16.96 6.35
C MET A 11 -5.57 16.77 5.97
N VAL A 12 -6.33 17.88 5.94
CA VAL A 12 -7.71 17.92 5.43
C VAL A 12 -7.74 18.76 4.16
N THR A 13 -8.35 18.22 3.12
CA THR A 13 -8.40 18.87 1.81
C THR A 13 -9.68 18.50 1.07
N GLY A 14 -10.04 19.28 0.06
CA GLY A 14 -11.09 18.91 -0.90
C GLY A 14 -10.62 17.78 -1.82
N ASN A 15 -11.57 17.12 -2.49
CA ASN A 15 -11.32 15.92 -3.28
C ASN A 15 -10.18 16.09 -4.31
N MET A 16 -10.29 17.07 -5.19
CA MET A 16 -9.32 17.27 -6.28
C MET A 16 -7.89 17.52 -5.77
N PHE A 17 -7.73 18.39 -4.77
CA PHE A 17 -6.40 18.65 -4.19
C PHE A 17 -5.92 17.50 -3.31
N GLY A 18 -6.84 16.76 -2.69
CA GLY A 18 -6.52 15.56 -1.93
C GLY A 18 -5.91 14.49 -2.82
N ASP A 19 -6.49 14.24 -3.98
CA ASP A 19 -5.98 13.27 -4.95
C ASP A 19 -4.57 13.66 -5.44
N ILE A 20 -4.36 14.91 -5.81
CA ILE A 20 -3.04 15.41 -6.25
C ILE A 20 -2.00 15.27 -5.13
N LEU A 21 -2.34 15.69 -3.92
CA LEU A 21 -1.39 15.70 -2.80
C LEU A 21 -1.12 14.28 -2.28
N SER A 22 -2.09 13.36 -2.31
CA SER A 22 -1.88 11.98 -1.90
C SER A 22 -1.02 11.21 -2.90
N ASP A 23 -1.20 11.44 -4.20
CA ASP A 23 -0.34 10.86 -5.23
C ASP A 23 1.11 11.36 -5.09
N GLU A 24 1.30 12.66 -4.87
CA GLU A 24 2.63 13.21 -4.59
C GLU A 24 3.23 12.65 -3.30
N ALA A 25 2.43 12.52 -2.24
CA ALA A 25 2.86 11.91 -0.99
C ALA A 25 3.28 10.44 -1.15
N SER A 26 2.66 9.71 -2.09
CA SER A 26 3.01 8.32 -2.39
C SER A 26 4.47 8.16 -2.78
N MET A 27 5.04 9.16 -3.45
CA MET A 27 6.45 9.15 -3.87
C MET A 27 7.42 9.20 -2.69
N LEU A 28 6.97 9.67 -1.51
CA LEU A 28 7.76 9.64 -0.28
C LEU A 28 7.96 8.20 0.24
N THR A 29 7.05 7.29 -0.10
CA THR A 29 7.14 5.86 0.21
C THR A 29 7.84 5.05 -0.88
N GLY A 30 8.12 5.68 -2.02
CA GLY A 30 8.84 5.12 -3.16
C GLY A 30 7.97 4.64 -4.31
N SER A 31 6.68 4.39 -4.12
CA SER A 31 5.76 3.94 -5.19
C SER A 31 4.30 4.07 -4.76
N ILE A 32 3.42 4.39 -5.71
CA ILE A 32 1.96 4.32 -5.54
C ILE A 32 1.48 2.89 -5.25
N GLY A 33 2.26 1.87 -5.63
CA GLY A 33 2.02 0.46 -5.32
C GLY A 33 2.16 0.09 -3.84
N MET A 34 2.54 1.05 -2.99
CA MET A 34 2.69 0.87 -1.55
C MET A 34 1.54 1.44 -0.73
N LEU A 35 0.64 2.24 -1.33
CA LEU A 35 -0.35 2.99 -0.57
C LEU A 35 -1.77 2.44 -0.71
N PRO A 36 -2.39 2.03 0.42
CA PRO A 36 -3.81 1.73 0.50
C PRO A 36 -4.63 3.01 0.66
N SER A 37 -5.91 2.92 0.34
CA SER A 37 -6.91 3.95 0.56
C SER A 37 -8.20 3.37 1.13
N ALA A 38 -8.97 4.19 1.83
CA ALA A 38 -10.28 3.83 2.35
C ALA A 38 -11.26 4.99 2.25
N SER A 39 -12.47 4.70 1.78
CA SER A 39 -13.63 5.60 1.82
C SER A 39 -14.63 5.03 2.82
N LEU A 40 -14.83 5.72 3.93
CA LEU A 40 -15.62 5.23 5.07
C LEU A 40 -16.90 6.04 5.25
N ASN A 41 -18.00 5.38 5.62
CA ASN A 41 -19.19 6.07 6.11
C ASN A 41 -19.18 6.15 7.65
N ALA A 42 -20.13 6.91 8.20
CA ALA A 42 -20.25 7.12 9.65
C ALA A 42 -20.54 5.84 10.46
N ARG A 43 -20.91 4.73 9.81
CA ARG A 43 -21.21 3.43 10.46
C ARG A 43 -20.06 2.42 10.35
N GLY A 44 -18.90 2.83 9.83
CA GLY A 44 -17.75 1.96 9.67
C GLY A 44 -17.79 1.05 8.44
N PHE A 45 -18.80 1.15 7.58
CA PHE A 45 -18.78 0.47 6.28
C PHE A 45 -17.85 1.25 5.34
N GLY A 46 -16.98 0.55 4.62
CA GLY A 46 -15.96 1.17 3.78
C GLY A 46 -15.71 0.45 2.47
N LEU A 47 -15.22 1.21 1.51
CA LEU A 47 -14.56 0.75 0.30
C LEU A 47 -13.05 0.86 0.52
N TYR A 48 -12.32 -0.21 0.25
CA TYR A 48 -10.87 -0.29 0.45
C TYR A 48 -10.20 -0.68 -0.84
N GLU A 49 -9.25 0.12 -1.28
CA GLU A 49 -8.57 -0.08 -2.55
C GLU A 49 -7.15 0.50 -2.52
N PRO A 50 -6.23 0.03 -3.36
CA PRO A 50 -4.99 0.77 -3.59
C PRO A 50 -5.30 2.11 -4.27
N ILE A 51 -4.44 3.12 -4.09
CA ILE A 51 -4.62 4.42 -4.74
C ILE A 51 -4.34 4.40 -6.25
N HIS A 52 -3.55 3.43 -6.72
CA HIS A 52 -3.21 3.32 -8.14
C HIS A 52 -4.38 2.81 -8.99
N GLY A 53 -4.36 3.15 -10.29
CA GLY A 53 -5.32 2.68 -11.28
C GLY A 53 -5.06 1.24 -11.77
N SER A 54 -5.71 0.88 -12.86
CA SER A 54 -5.71 -0.48 -13.44
C SER A 54 -4.44 -0.83 -14.23
N ALA A 55 -3.59 0.14 -14.59
CA ALA A 55 -2.33 -0.03 -15.31
C ALA A 55 -2.43 -1.04 -16.49
N PRO A 56 -3.23 -0.77 -17.52
CA PRO A 56 -3.53 -1.73 -18.58
C PRO A 56 -2.28 -2.14 -19.38
N ASP A 57 -1.26 -1.31 -19.39
CA ASP A 57 0.03 -1.54 -20.05
C ASP A 57 0.84 -2.69 -19.42
N ILE A 58 0.64 -2.98 -18.14
CA ILE A 58 1.29 -4.09 -17.44
C ILE A 58 0.34 -5.23 -17.03
N ALA A 59 -0.93 -5.12 -17.39
CA ALA A 59 -1.92 -6.16 -17.11
C ALA A 59 -1.49 -7.52 -17.67
N GLY A 60 -1.60 -8.57 -16.87
CA GLY A 60 -1.21 -9.95 -17.27
C GLY A 60 0.29 -10.23 -17.24
N LYS A 61 1.16 -9.23 -17.06
CA LYS A 61 2.62 -9.44 -17.04
C LYS A 61 3.17 -9.95 -15.70
N GLY A 62 2.36 -9.95 -14.63
CA GLY A 62 2.77 -10.41 -13.30
C GLY A 62 3.85 -9.56 -12.63
N VAL A 63 3.96 -8.28 -12.97
CA VAL A 63 4.99 -7.37 -12.46
C VAL A 63 4.47 -6.31 -11.50
N ALA A 64 3.15 -6.12 -11.39
CA ALA A 64 2.55 -5.13 -10.51
C ALA A 64 2.85 -5.43 -9.03
N ASN A 65 3.07 -4.36 -8.26
CA ASN A 65 3.26 -4.45 -6.80
C ASN A 65 1.92 -4.76 -6.11
N PRO A 66 1.77 -5.88 -5.38
CA PRO A 66 0.51 -6.24 -4.72
C PRO A 66 0.37 -5.64 -3.31
N LEU A 67 1.40 -4.96 -2.79
CA LEU A 67 1.47 -4.56 -1.38
C LEU A 67 0.39 -3.56 -0.99
N ALA A 68 0.04 -2.59 -1.88
CA ALA A 68 -1.05 -1.66 -1.63
C ALA A 68 -2.39 -2.38 -1.44
N THR A 69 -2.69 -3.39 -2.27
CA THR A 69 -3.92 -4.20 -2.15
C THR A 69 -3.92 -5.03 -0.86
N ILE A 70 -2.78 -5.62 -0.49
CA ILE A 70 -2.64 -6.36 0.77
C ILE A 70 -2.84 -5.43 1.98
N LEU A 71 -2.29 -4.22 1.94
CA LEU A 71 -2.48 -3.22 2.98
C LEU A 71 -3.92 -2.68 3.02
N SER A 72 -4.60 -2.58 1.87
CA SER A 72 -6.03 -2.26 1.82
C SER A 72 -6.88 -3.32 2.54
N ALA A 73 -6.52 -4.60 2.40
CA ALA A 73 -7.15 -5.67 3.19
C ALA A 73 -6.87 -5.53 4.70
N ALA A 74 -5.69 -5.06 5.10
CA ALA A 74 -5.41 -4.75 6.50
C ALA A 74 -6.29 -3.60 7.02
N MET A 75 -6.53 -2.57 6.21
CA MET A 75 -7.45 -1.48 6.56
C MET A 75 -8.89 -1.98 6.70
N LEU A 76 -9.37 -2.87 5.81
CA LEU A 76 -10.68 -3.52 5.93
C LEU A 76 -10.80 -4.28 7.27
N LEU A 77 -9.79 -5.08 7.61
CA LEU A 77 -9.76 -5.81 8.89
C LEU A 77 -9.87 -4.87 10.08
N ARG A 78 -9.14 -3.75 10.06
CA ARG A 78 -9.11 -2.77 11.13
C ARG A 78 -10.42 -2.00 11.26
N HIS A 79 -10.86 -1.36 10.19
CA HIS A 79 -11.91 -0.34 10.26
C HIS A 79 -13.33 -0.91 10.14
N SER A 80 -13.56 -1.90 9.29
CA SER A 80 -14.90 -2.48 9.10
C SER A 80 -15.13 -3.75 9.91
N LEU A 81 -14.11 -4.56 10.11
CA LEU A 81 -14.25 -5.86 10.78
C LEU A 81 -13.77 -5.85 12.24
N ASN A 82 -13.25 -4.74 12.74
CA ASN A 82 -12.72 -4.60 14.11
C ASN A 82 -11.70 -5.69 14.49
N GLN A 83 -10.88 -6.13 13.54
CA GLN A 83 -9.86 -7.16 13.68
C GLN A 83 -8.46 -6.55 13.74
N GLU A 84 -8.20 -5.70 14.74
CA GLU A 84 -6.92 -4.96 14.87
C GLU A 84 -5.70 -5.88 14.90
N ALA A 85 -5.76 -6.99 15.66
CA ALA A 85 -4.65 -7.93 15.75
C ALA A 85 -4.34 -8.60 14.39
N ALA A 86 -5.36 -8.90 13.58
CA ALA A 86 -5.18 -9.45 12.24
C ALA A 86 -4.59 -8.39 11.29
N ALA A 87 -5.06 -7.15 11.35
CA ALA A 87 -4.52 -6.04 10.56
C ALA A 87 -3.03 -5.83 10.86
N GLN A 88 -2.65 -5.78 12.13
CA GLN A 88 -1.25 -5.62 12.55
C GLN A 88 -0.37 -6.77 12.07
N ARG A 89 -0.85 -8.01 12.06
CA ARG A 89 -0.11 -9.16 11.52
C ARG A 89 0.17 -8.99 10.03
N VAL A 90 -0.83 -8.60 9.24
CA VAL A 90 -0.65 -8.34 7.80
C VAL A 90 0.39 -7.24 7.57
N GLU A 91 0.27 -6.12 8.27
CA GLU A 91 1.24 -5.02 8.16
C GLU A 91 2.65 -5.41 8.59
N ALA A 92 2.76 -6.21 9.66
CA ALA A 92 4.04 -6.73 10.13
C ALA A 92 4.67 -7.68 9.10
N ALA A 93 3.87 -8.54 8.45
CA ALA A 93 4.33 -9.43 7.39
C ALA A 93 4.89 -8.65 6.20
N VAL A 94 4.19 -7.59 5.75
CA VAL A 94 4.67 -6.70 4.68
C VAL A 94 6.02 -6.08 5.07
N ARG A 95 6.13 -5.49 6.26
CA ARG A 95 7.40 -4.90 6.75
C ARG A 95 8.53 -5.93 6.80
N LYS A 96 8.24 -7.15 7.25
CA LYS A 96 9.22 -8.25 7.36
C LYS A 96 9.75 -8.66 5.97
N VAL A 97 8.87 -8.81 4.98
CA VAL A 97 9.27 -9.15 3.61
C VAL A 97 10.16 -8.06 2.99
N LEU A 98 9.80 -6.79 3.17
CA LEU A 98 10.61 -5.68 2.72
C LEU A 98 11.99 -5.64 3.44
N ALA A 99 12.03 -5.92 4.75
CA ALA A 99 13.27 -6.02 5.52
C ALA A 99 14.16 -7.20 5.05
N GLN A 100 13.57 -8.30 4.60
CA GLN A 100 14.26 -9.44 3.98
C GLN A 100 14.82 -9.12 2.59
N GLY A 101 14.52 -7.95 2.03
CA GLY A 101 15.07 -7.47 0.78
C GLY A 101 14.25 -7.80 -0.46
N PHE A 102 13.03 -8.30 -0.33
CA PHE A 102 12.14 -8.46 -1.48
C PHE A 102 11.66 -7.10 -2.00
N ARG A 103 11.65 -6.93 -3.32
CA ARG A 103 11.20 -5.72 -4.01
C ARG A 103 10.47 -6.09 -5.28
N THR A 104 9.40 -5.39 -5.60
CA THR A 104 8.85 -5.38 -6.96
C THR A 104 9.59 -4.35 -7.83
N ALA A 105 9.37 -4.36 -9.13
CA ALA A 105 10.11 -3.54 -10.07
C ALA A 105 10.01 -2.03 -9.80
N ASP A 106 8.85 -1.57 -9.32
CA ASP A 106 8.56 -0.16 -8.98
C ASP A 106 9.33 0.37 -7.77
N ILE A 107 9.73 -0.52 -6.86
CA ILE A 107 10.50 -0.21 -5.65
C ILE A 107 11.87 -0.90 -5.65
N ALA A 108 12.39 -1.25 -6.83
CA ALA A 108 13.67 -1.94 -6.94
C ALA A 108 14.83 -1.12 -6.39
N GLU A 109 15.72 -1.77 -5.65
CA GLU A 109 16.90 -1.17 -5.06
C GLU A 109 18.15 -2.01 -5.37
N PRO A 110 19.34 -1.41 -5.55
CA PRO A 110 20.59 -2.15 -5.71
C PRO A 110 20.83 -3.12 -4.55
N GLY A 111 21.20 -4.36 -4.89
CA GLY A 111 21.47 -5.40 -3.89
C GLY A 111 20.23 -6.06 -3.26
N LYS A 112 19.01 -5.69 -3.69
CA LYS A 112 17.78 -6.33 -3.27
C LYS A 112 17.27 -7.30 -4.33
N ARG A 113 16.42 -8.26 -3.91
CA ARG A 113 15.84 -9.27 -4.79
C ARG A 113 14.57 -8.73 -5.44
N THR A 114 14.61 -8.48 -6.75
CA THR A 114 13.42 -8.10 -7.51
C THR A 114 12.57 -9.33 -7.83
N VAL A 115 11.27 -9.26 -7.53
CA VAL A 115 10.27 -10.33 -7.67
C VAL A 115 9.02 -9.83 -8.37
N GLY A 116 8.24 -10.76 -8.93
CA GLY A 116 6.93 -10.46 -9.52
C GLY A 116 5.80 -10.41 -8.50
N THR A 117 4.60 -10.07 -8.98
CA THR A 117 3.37 -9.93 -8.18
C THR A 117 3.09 -11.17 -7.33
N LYS A 118 3.08 -12.36 -7.97
CA LYS A 118 2.76 -13.61 -7.27
C LYS A 118 3.80 -13.93 -6.20
N GLU A 119 5.08 -13.85 -6.52
CA GLU A 119 6.15 -14.17 -5.60
C GLU A 119 6.18 -13.23 -4.39
N MET A 120 5.89 -11.94 -4.59
CA MET A 120 5.74 -10.98 -3.49
C MET A 120 4.56 -11.36 -2.58
N GLY A 121 3.41 -11.72 -3.16
CA GLY A 121 2.23 -12.19 -2.41
C GLY A 121 2.53 -13.45 -1.61
N ASP A 122 3.17 -14.45 -2.22
CA ASP A 122 3.58 -15.69 -1.56
C ASP A 122 4.55 -15.43 -0.40
N ALA A 123 5.49 -14.49 -0.57
CA ALA A 123 6.43 -14.10 0.49
C ALA A 123 5.69 -13.46 1.69
N VAL A 124 4.68 -12.61 1.44
CA VAL A 124 3.87 -12.01 2.52
C VAL A 124 3.06 -13.10 3.24
N LEU A 125 2.45 -14.04 2.51
CA LEU A 125 1.73 -15.17 3.11
C LEU A 125 2.65 -16.02 4.01
N ALA A 126 3.87 -16.30 3.56
CA ALA A 126 4.84 -17.06 4.35
C ALA A 126 5.36 -16.31 5.58
N ALA A 127 5.19 -14.98 5.61
CA ALA A 127 5.64 -14.12 6.71
C ALA A 127 4.57 -13.88 7.78
N LEU A 128 3.27 -14.21 7.51
CA LEU A 128 2.13 -14.12 8.42
C LEU A 128 2.26 -15.11 9.59
#